data_42656dcb3e49d6525ee7b40e0556c298
#
_entry.id   42656dcb3e49d6525ee7b40e0556c298
#
_cell.length_a   1.000
_cell.length_b   1.000
_cell.length_c   1.000
_cell.angle_alpha   90.00
_cell.angle_beta   90.00
_cell.angle_gamma   90.00
#
_symmetry.space_group_name_H-M   'P 1'
#
loop_
_entity.id
_entity.type
_entity.pdbx_description
1 polymer ?
#
loop_
_entity_poly.entity_id
_entity_poly.type
_entity_poly.pdbx_seq_one_letter_code
_entity_poly.pdbx_strand_id
1 'polypeptide(L)'
;EHHLPFGQLVVSRGDTVPETRFAGEFVKDADPVVLKDLAERGLLFAAPAFEHSYPHCWRCGTPLLYYARESWFIKMTAVKEDLIRNNNTINWVPDSIGKGRFGDWLENIQDWGISRNRYWGTPLNIWECECGYQHSIGSIEELKSMSHNCPDDIELHRPYIDNVTVVCPKCGKEMKRVPEVIDCWFDSGAMPFAQHHYPF
;
A
#
# COMPACT_ATOMS: atom_id res chain seq x y z
N GLU A 1 -15.96 3.16 -1.95
CA GLU A 1 -17.19 2.95 -2.76
C GLU A 1 -18.41 3.67 -2.18
N HIS A 2 -18.34 4.14 -0.93
CA HIS A 2 -19.46 4.85 -0.27
C HIS A 2 -19.37 6.37 -0.39
N HIS A 3 -18.36 6.91 -1.10
CA HIS A 3 -18.13 8.35 -1.29
C HIS A 3 -18.23 9.16 0.02
N LEU A 4 -17.79 8.57 1.13
CA LEU A 4 -17.76 9.24 2.42
C LEU A 4 -16.73 10.37 2.38
N PRO A 5 -17.00 11.50 3.05
CA PRO A 5 -16.01 12.57 3.15
C PRO A 5 -14.77 12.07 3.89
N PHE A 6 -13.60 12.37 3.34
CA PHE A 6 -12.32 12.05 3.94
C PHE A 6 -11.81 13.23 4.75
N GLY A 7 -11.47 12.99 6.02
CA GLY A 7 -10.84 13.98 6.87
C GLY A 7 -9.57 13.42 7.50
N GLN A 8 -8.42 14.01 7.17
CA GLN A 8 -7.14 13.70 7.81
C GLN A 8 -6.96 14.59 9.03
N LEU A 9 -7.13 14.03 10.22
CA LEU A 9 -7.09 14.78 11.48
C LEU A 9 -5.72 14.75 12.17
N VAL A 10 -4.77 14.00 11.62
CA VAL A 10 -3.43 13.79 12.20
C VAL A 10 -2.38 13.98 11.13
N VAL A 11 -1.33 14.72 11.41
CA VAL A 11 -0.16 14.84 10.51
C VAL A 11 0.77 13.63 10.63
N SER A 12 1.76 13.52 9.73
CA SER A 12 2.67 12.36 9.65
C SER A 12 3.47 12.08 10.93
N ARG A 13 3.66 13.10 11.79
CA ARG A 13 4.34 12.97 13.09
C ARG A 13 3.43 12.47 14.22
N GLY A 14 2.11 12.41 13.97
CA GLY A 14 1.13 11.99 14.95
C GLY A 14 0.46 13.15 15.72
N ASP A 15 0.79 14.39 15.38
CA ASP A 15 0.15 15.58 15.97
C ASP A 15 -1.17 15.86 15.26
N THR A 16 -2.12 16.46 15.97
CA THR A 16 -3.41 16.87 15.39
C THR A 16 -3.25 18.08 14.47
N VAL A 17 -4.05 18.12 13.39
CA VAL A 17 -3.98 19.19 12.38
C VAL A 17 -4.50 20.53 12.92
N PRO A 18 -4.06 21.69 12.33
CA PRO A 18 -4.45 23.01 12.79
C PRO A 18 -5.96 23.28 12.80
N GLU A 19 -6.72 22.58 11.98
CA GLU A 19 -8.18 22.73 11.85
C GLU A 19 -8.94 22.10 13.01
N THR A 20 -8.28 21.30 13.84
CA THR A 20 -8.90 20.74 15.05
C THR A 20 -8.84 21.71 16.23
N ARG A 21 -9.74 21.51 17.20
CA ARG A 21 -9.72 22.25 18.47
C ARG A 21 -8.51 21.92 19.35
N PHE A 22 -7.78 20.86 19.00
CA PHE A 22 -6.67 20.30 19.75
C PHE A 22 -5.37 20.41 18.95
N ALA A 23 -5.28 21.41 18.09
CA ALA A 23 -4.20 21.63 17.14
C ALA A 23 -2.81 21.52 17.77
N GLY A 24 -1.97 20.67 17.19
CA GLY A 24 -0.58 20.47 17.61
C GLY A 24 -0.38 19.52 18.80
N GLU A 25 -1.44 19.01 19.42
CA GLU A 25 -1.34 17.97 20.42
C GLU A 25 -1.04 16.60 19.78
N PHE A 26 -0.15 15.83 20.38
CA PHE A 26 0.06 14.44 19.95
C PHE A 26 -1.23 13.64 20.17
N VAL A 27 -1.63 12.85 19.20
CA VAL A 27 -2.97 12.21 19.16
C VAL A 27 -3.33 11.44 20.43
N LYS A 28 -2.35 10.77 21.08
CA LYS A 28 -2.60 10.03 22.34
C LYS A 28 -2.76 10.95 23.55
N ASP A 29 -2.13 12.10 23.53
CA ASP A 29 -2.26 13.12 24.57
C ASP A 29 -3.54 13.93 24.36
N ALA A 30 -4.04 14.03 23.12
CA ALA A 30 -5.31 14.65 22.79
C ALA A 30 -6.53 13.84 23.27
N ASP A 31 -6.43 12.50 23.41
CA ASP A 31 -7.56 11.64 23.81
C ASP A 31 -8.30 12.15 25.06
N PRO A 32 -7.66 12.43 26.21
CA PRO A 32 -8.35 12.93 27.39
C PRO A 32 -8.93 14.34 27.20
N VAL A 33 -8.28 15.18 26.39
CA VAL A 33 -8.76 16.55 26.09
C VAL A 33 -10.03 16.49 25.23
N VAL A 34 -10.05 15.58 24.24
CA VAL A 34 -11.24 15.33 23.39
C VAL A 34 -12.41 14.82 24.24
N LEU A 35 -12.16 13.86 25.13
CA LEU A 35 -13.20 13.34 26.03
C LEU A 35 -13.80 14.43 26.91
N LYS A 36 -12.97 15.31 27.45
CA LYS A 36 -13.40 16.47 28.25
C LYS A 36 -14.26 17.44 27.44
N ASP A 37 -13.81 17.83 26.24
CA ASP A 37 -14.58 18.73 25.36
C ASP A 37 -15.95 18.13 25.00
N LEU A 38 -16.00 16.84 24.69
CA LEU A 38 -17.26 16.15 24.38
C LEU A 38 -18.20 16.10 25.57
N ALA A 39 -17.66 15.87 26.78
CA ALA A 39 -18.46 15.88 28.01
C ALA A 39 -19.02 17.26 28.31
N GLU A 40 -18.20 18.33 28.22
CA GLU A 40 -18.62 19.72 28.44
C GLU A 40 -19.71 20.18 27.45
N ARG A 41 -19.69 19.61 26.23
CA ARG A 41 -20.69 19.91 25.18
C ARG A 41 -21.94 19.00 25.26
N GLY A 42 -21.99 18.05 26.20
CA GLY A 42 -23.08 17.09 26.32
C GLY A 42 -23.14 16.08 25.15
N LEU A 43 -22.03 15.87 24.46
CA LEU A 43 -21.94 14.97 23.30
C LEU A 43 -21.27 13.62 23.62
N LEU A 44 -20.73 13.48 24.82
CA LEU A 44 -20.11 12.23 25.26
C LEU A 44 -21.20 11.24 25.67
N PHE A 45 -21.36 10.16 24.89
CA PHE A 45 -22.29 9.09 25.22
C PHE A 45 -21.76 8.18 26.33
N ALA A 46 -20.54 7.67 26.16
CA ALA A 46 -19.85 6.82 27.14
C ALA A 46 -18.34 6.76 26.84
N ALA A 47 -17.53 6.59 27.88
CA ALA A 47 -16.10 6.34 27.78
C ALA A 47 -15.65 5.28 28.82
N PRO A 48 -16.18 4.05 28.76
CA PRO A 48 -15.76 2.99 29.67
C PRO A 48 -14.31 2.60 29.44
N ALA A 49 -13.58 2.31 30.51
CA ALA A 49 -12.26 1.71 30.39
C ALA A 49 -12.41 0.28 29.85
N PHE A 50 -11.60 -0.05 28.84
CA PHE A 50 -11.61 -1.37 28.21
C PHE A 50 -10.18 -1.86 28.00
N GLU A 51 -9.87 -3.00 28.57
CA GLU A 51 -8.57 -3.65 28.41
C GLU A 51 -8.58 -4.54 27.15
N HIS A 52 -7.66 -4.28 26.23
CA HIS A 52 -7.53 -5.04 25.00
C HIS A 52 -6.07 -5.05 24.50
N SER A 53 -5.76 -5.99 23.59
CA SER A 53 -4.48 -5.99 22.90
C SER A 53 -4.40 -4.78 21.95
N TYR A 54 -3.30 -4.04 22.02
CA TYR A 54 -3.03 -2.92 21.13
C TYR A 54 -1.72 -3.14 20.35
N PRO A 55 -1.69 -2.86 19.04
CA PRO A 55 -0.49 -3.08 18.23
C PRO A 55 0.61 -2.08 18.60
N HIS A 56 1.81 -2.58 18.80
CA HIS A 56 3.01 -1.79 19.08
C HIS A 56 4.08 -2.06 18.02
N CYS A 57 4.96 -1.07 17.81
CA CYS A 57 6.12 -1.24 16.97
C CYS A 57 7.06 -2.29 17.58
N TRP A 58 7.37 -3.34 16.84
CA TRP A 58 8.24 -4.42 17.31
C TRP A 58 9.69 -3.99 17.57
N ARG A 59 10.13 -2.83 17.06
CA ARG A 59 11.49 -2.30 17.26
C ARG A 59 11.60 -1.41 18.50
N CYS A 60 10.66 -0.48 18.68
CA CYS A 60 10.75 0.55 19.73
C CYS A 60 9.63 0.46 20.78
N GLY A 61 8.69 -0.47 20.65
CA GLY A 61 7.58 -0.63 21.59
C GLY A 61 6.53 0.49 21.54
N THR A 62 6.68 1.48 20.66
CA THR A 62 5.73 2.60 20.57
C THR A 62 4.37 2.11 20.06
N PRO A 63 3.24 2.55 20.66
CA PRO A 63 1.91 2.28 20.15
C PRO A 63 1.75 2.76 18.72
N LEU A 64 1.14 1.94 17.85
CA LEU A 64 0.87 2.32 16.47
C LEU A 64 -0.34 3.25 16.39
N LEU A 65 -0.37 4.10 15.36
CA LEU A 65 -1.48 5.00 15.08
C LEU A 65 -2.18 4.56 13.79
N TYR A 66 -3.50 4.71 13.76
CA TYR A 66 -4.26 4.63 12.52
C TYR A 66 -4.06 5.92 11.74
N TYR A 67 -3.48 5.80 10.57
CA TYR A 67 -3.15 6.92 9.70
C TYR A 67 -3.41 6.55 8.25
N ALA A 68 -4.23 7.35 7.55
CA ALA A 68 -4.51 7.14 6.15
C ALA A 68 -3.30 7.55 5.30
N ARG A 69 -2.87 6.68 4.40
CA ARG A 69 -1.74 6.89 3.50
C ARG A 69 -2.12 6.47 2.09
N GLU A 70 -1.61 7.20 1.12
CA GLU A 70 -1.65 6.75 -0.25
C GLU A 70 -0.84 5.46 -0.38
N SER A 71 -1.38 4.53 -1.14
CA SER A 71 -0.79 3.20 -1.35
C SER A 71 -1.17 2.68 -2.72
N TRP A 72 -0.29 1.87 -3.30
CA TRP A 72 -0.56 1.17 -4.54
C TRP A 72 -1.29 -0.14 -4.26
N PHE A 73 -2.28 -0.44 -5.10
CA PHE A 73 -3.10 -1.63 -4.97
C PHE A 73 -3.13 -2.41 -6.28
N ILE A 74 -3.08 -3.73 -6.17
CA ILE A 74 -3.51 -4.61 -7.25
C ILE A 74 -5.00 -4.82 -7.10
N LYS A 75 -5.76 -4.52 -8.17
CA LYS A 75 -7.21 -4.68 -8.19
C LYS A 75 -7.60 -6.16 -8.31
N MET A 76 -7.45 -6.90 -7.21
CA MET A 76 -7.75 -8.34 -7.15
C MET A 76 -9.22 -8.62 -7.42
N THR A 77 -10.10 -7.69 -7.06
CA THR A 77 -11.55 -7.78 -7.32
C THR A 77 -11.87 -7.85 -8.82
N ALA A 78 -11.01 -7.33 -9.71
CA ALA A 78 -11.20 -7.41 -11.16
C ALA A 78 -11.03 -8.83 -11.73
N VAL A 79 -10.30 -9.71 -11.05
CA VAL A 79 -10.03 -11.09 -11.47
C VAL A 79 -10.69 -12.13 -10.57
N LYS A 80 -11.54 -11.71 -9.65
CA LYS A 80 -12.22 -12.54 -8.65
C LYS A 80 -12.90 -13.75 -9.27
N GLU A 81 -13.74 -13.54 -10.28
CA GLU A 81 -14.51 -14.60 -10.93
C GLU A 81 -13.60 -15.65 -11.59
N ASP A 82 -12.48 -15.19 -12.18
CA ASP A 82 -11.48 -16.08 -12.79
C ASP A 82 -10.75 -16.91 -11.74
N LEU A 83 -10.42 -16.33 -10.60
CA LEU A 83 -9.80 -17.02 -9.48
C LEU A 83 -10.73 -18.10 -8.90
N ILE A 84 -12.01 -17.79 -8.70
CA ILE A 84 -13.02 -18.74 -8.23
C ILE A 84 -13.18 -19.88 -9.25
N ARG A 85 -13.31 -19.54 -10.54
CA ARG A 85 -13.44 -20.56 -11.60
C ARG A 85 -12.23 -21.48 -11.62
N ASN A 86 -11.00 -20.95 -11.53
CA ASN A 86 -9.78 -21.73 -11.52
C ASN A 86 -9.68 -22.59 -10.25
N ASN A 87 -10.04 -22.06 -9.08
CA ASN A 87 -10.09 -22.83 -7.83
C ASN A 87 -10.96 -24.08 -7.94
N ASN A 88 -12.10 -23.97 -8.64
CA ASN A 88 -13.03 -25.08 -8.84
C ASN A 88 -12.49 -26.19 -9.76
N THR A 89 -11.39 -25.95 -10.48
CA THR A 89 -10.71 -26.97 -11.29
C THR A 89 -9.63 -27.75 -10.53
N ILE A 90 -9.26 -27.29 -9.34
CA ILE A 90 -8.20 -27.91 -8.53
C ILE A 90 -8.74 -29.13 -7.79
N ASN A 91 -8.00 -30.22 -7.84
CA ASN A 91 -8.26 -31.40 -7.01
C ASN A 91 -7.66 -31.19 -5.62
N TRP A 92 -8.43 -30.63 -4.72
CA TRP A 92 -8.03 -30.39 -3.34
C TRP A 92 -8.03 -31.66 -2.49
N VAL A 93 -6.98 -31.83 -1.65
CA VAL A 93 -6.91 -32.94 -0.67
C VAL A 93 -6.57 -32.36 0.70
N PRO A 94 -7.51 -32.31 1.63
CA PRO A 94 -8.94 -32.66 1.49
C PRO A 94 -9.75 -31.63 0.67
N ASP A 95 -10.80 -32.07 0.04
CA ASP A 95 -11.71 -31.26 -0.80
C ASP A 95 -12.30 -30.03 -0.08
N SER A 96 -12.48 -30.16 1.24
CA SER A 96 -13.00 -29.06 2.09
C SER A 96 -12.12 -27.79 2.10
N ILE A 97 -10.84 -27.86 1.75
CA ILE A 97 -9.98 -26.67 1.69
C ILE A 97 -10.42 -25.75 0.56
N GLY A 98 -10.65 -26.31 -0.63
CA GLY A 98 -11.01 -25.54 -1.82
C GLY A 98 -12.40 -24.93 -1.76
N LYS A 99 -13.38 -25.63 -1.18
CA LYS A 99 -14.78 -25.17 -1.03
C LYS A 99 -15.00 -24.36 0.24
N GLY A 100 -14.20 -24.61 1.29
CA GLY A 100 -14.28 -23.91 2.57
C GLY A 100 -13.32 -22.75 2.63
N ARG A 101 -12.35 -22.80 3.54
CA ARG A 101 -11.47 -21.66 3.90
C ARG A 101 -10.87 -20.90 2.72
N PHE A 102 -10.39 -21.60 1.69
CA PHE A 102 -9.78 -20.95 0.53
C PHE A 102 -10.85 -20.39 -0.42
N GLY A 103 -11.91 -21.13 -0.67
CA GLY A 103 -13.07 -20.66 -1.45
C GLY A 103 -13.72 -19.43 -0.83
N ASP A 104 -14.00 -19.48 0.47
CA ASP A 104 -14.56 -18.33 1.22
C ASP A 104 -13.64 -17.10 1.16
N TRP A 105 -12.32 -17.31 1.22
CA TRP A 105 -11.35 -16.21 1.06
C TRP A 105 -11.41 -15.61 -0.34
N LEU A 106 -11.52 -16.39 -1.40
CA LEU A 106 -11.67 -15.91 -2.77
C LEU A 106 -13.01 -15.17 -2.98
N GLU A 107 -14.08 -15.66 -2.39
CA GLU A 107 -15.41 -15.01 -2.45
C GLU A 107 -15.41 -13.64 -1.77
N ASN A 108 -14.56 -13.45 -0.75
CA ASN A 108 -14.44 -12.21 0.00
C ASN A 108 -13.14 -11.46 -0.31
N ILE A 109 -12.53 -11.74 -1.49
CA ILE A 109 -11.24 -11.14 -1.86
C ILE A 109 -11.32 -9.61 -1.90
N GLN A 110 -10.32 -8.97 -1.32
CA GLN A 110 -10.14 -7.53 -1.33
C GLN A 110 -8.96 -7.15 -2.25
N ASP A 111 -8.94 -5.90 -2.70
CA ASP A 111 -7.80 -5.37 -3.43
C ASP A 111 -6.55 -5.39 -2.54
N TRP A 112 -5.43 -5.82 -3.10
CA TRP A 112 -4.20 -6.03 -2.35
C TRP A 112 -3.33 -4.78 -2.31
N GLY A 113 -3.17 -4.18 -1.14
CA GLY A 113 -2.22 -3.09 -0.90
C GLY A 113 -0.79 -3.58 -0.99
N ILE A 114 -0.15 -3.33 -2.13
CA ILE A 114 1.12 -3.95 -2.51
C ILE A 114 2.34 -3.12 -2.14
N SER A 115 2.21 -1.81 -1.98
CA SER A 115 3.34 -0.92 -1.70
C SER A 115 3.73 -0.90 -0.23
N ARG A 116 5.03 -0.77 0.02
CA ARG A 116 5.62 -0.61 1.35
C ARG A 116 6.59 0.56 1.38
N ASN A 117 6.51 1.38 2.43
CA ASN A 117 7.47 2.45 2.69
C ASN A 117 8.69 1.89 3.43
N ARG A 118 9.58 1.25 2.69
CA ARG A 118 10.84 0.68 3.16
C ARG A 118 11.97 1.13 2.25
N TYR A 119 13.18 1.19 2.78
CA TYR A 119 14.34 1.45 1.93
C TYR A 119 14.71 0.20 1.14
N TRP A 120 14.79 -0.95 1.81
CA TRP A 120 15.18 -2.21 1.20
C TRP A 120 13.95 -3.06 0.81
N GLY A 121 13.99 -3.58 -0.37
CA GLY A 121 12.98 -4.43 -1.00
C GLY A 121 13.00 -4.26 -2.51
N THR A 122 12.22 -5.03 -3.23
CA THR A 122 12.05 -4.90 -4.68
C THR A 122 11.37 -3.56 -5.00
N PRO A 123 12.01 -2.65 -5.72
CA PRO A 123 11.42 -1.36 -6.08
C PRO A 123 10.15 -1.52 -6.91
N LEU A 124 9.12 -0.74 -6.59
CA LEU A 124 7.91 -0.72 -7.41
C LEU A 124 8.23 -0.11 -8.77
N ASN A 125 7.91 -0.82 -9.84
CA ASN A 125 8.28 -0.49 -11.22
C ASN A 125 7.33 0.52 -11.88
N ILE A 126 6.94 1.57 -11.15
CA ILE A 126 6.00 2.60 -11.61
C ILE A 126 6.72 3.94 -11.64
N TRP A 127 6.57 4.65 -12.75
CA TRP A 127 7.01 6.04 -12.94
C TRP A 127 5.80 6.96 -13.03
N GLU A 128 5.89 8.09 -12.36
CA GLU A 128 4.85 9.12 -12.36
C GLU A 128 5.35 10.43 -12.97
N CYS A 129 4.46 11.08 -13.71
CA CYS A 129 4.67 12.39 -14.28
C CYS A 129 3.87 13.45 -13.52
N GLU A 130 4.39 14.67 -13.43
CA GLU A 130 3.66 15.82 -12.90
C GLU A 130 2.31 16.09 -13.61
N CYS A 131 2.12 15.59 -14.84
CA CYS A 131 0.85 15.70 -15.55
C CYS A 131 -0.19 14.65 -15.11
N GLY A 132 0.13 13.81 -14.09
CA GLY A 132 -0.73 12.73 -13.60
C GLY A 132 -0.67 11.45 -14.43
N TYR A 133 0.21 11.36 -15.45
CA TYR A 133 0.40 10.11 -16.19
C TYR A 133 1.28 9.16 -15.38
N GLN A 134 0.88 7.90 -15.32
CA GLN A 134 1.58 6.81 -14.64
C GLN A 134 1.88 5.71 -15.64
N HIS A 135 3.04 5.09 -15.52
CA HIS A 135 3.47 3.99 -16.36
C HIS A 135 4.20 2.92 -15.55
N SER A 136 3.79 1.67 -15.75
CA SER A 136 4.46 0.51 -15.15
C SER A 136 5.38 -0.12 -16.20
N ILE A 137 6.67 -0.13 -15.94
CA ILE A 137 7.70 -0.65 -16.86
C ILE A 137 7.86 -2.15 -16.64
N GLY A 138 7.75 -2.93 -17.71
CA GLY A 138 7.74 -4.38 -17.68
C GLY A 138 9.09 -5.04 -17.97
N SER A 139 10.07 -4.31 -18.53
CA SER A 139 11.39 -4.88 -18.85
C SER A 139 12.51 -3.82 -18.84
N ILE A 140 13.77 -4.30 -18.80
CA ILE A 140 14.96 -3.44 -18.91
C ILE A 140 15.02 -2.77 -20.28
N GLU A 141 14.62 -3.48 -21.34
CA GLU A 141 14.58 -2.95 -22.70
C GLU A 141 13.60 -1.79 -22.83
N GLU A 142 12.41 -1.95 -22.22
CA GLU A 142 11.42 -0.88 -22.16
C GLU A 142 11.95 0.31 -21.38
N LEU A 143 12.55 0.08 -20.20
CA LEU A 143 13.15 1.13 -19.40
C LEU A 143 14.20 1.92 -20.19
N LYS A 144 15.11 1.23 -20.87
CA LYS A 144 16.13 1.86 -21.72
C LYS A 144 15.54 2.63 -22.90
N SER A 145 14.50 2.10 -23.51
CA SER A 145 13.84 2.77 -24.66
C SER A 145 13.15 4.06 -24.29
N MET A 146 12.65 4.17 -23.06
CA MET A 146 11.95 5.34 -22.54
C MET A 146 12.85 6.33 -21.80
N SER A 147 14.09 5.95 -21.47
CA SER A 147 15.01 6.71 -20.65
C SER A 147 16.16 7.28 -21.48
N HIS A 148 16.64 8.49 -21.11
CA HIS A 148 17.88 9.07 -21.64
C HIS A 148 19.08 8.86 -20.71
N ASN A 149 18.86 8.38 -19.49
CA ASN A 149 19.90 8.27 -18.47
C ASN A 149 20.00 6.87 -17.84
N CYS A 150 19.37 5.84 -18.44
CA CYS A 150 19.49 4.48 -17.95
C CYS A 150 20.83 3.87 -18.34
N PRO A 151 21.68 3.45 -17.38
CA PRO A 151 22.94 2.75 -17.68
C PRO A 151 22.69 1.39 -18.35
N ASP A 152 23.70 0.91 -19.11
CA ASP A 152 23.61 -0.41 -19.75
C ASP A 152 23.59 -1.57 -18.74
N ASP A 153 24.29 -1.40 -17.62
CA ASP A 153 24.42 -2.33 -16.51
C ASP A 153 23.58 -1.92 -15.28
N ILE A 154 22.40 -1.36 -15.52
CA ILE A 154 21.54 -0.85 -14.46
C ILE A 154 21.30 -1.86 -13.34
N GLU A 155 21.59 -1.48 -12.11
CA GLU A 155 21.19 -2.18 -10.91
C GLU A 155 19.75 -1.79 -10.54
N LEU A 156 18.82 -2.77 -10.52
CA LEU A 156 17.39 -2.54 -10.31
C LEU A 156 17.00 -2.29 -8.85
N HIS A 157 17.97 -2.21 -7.92
CA HIS A 157 17.74 -1.86 -6.52
C HIS A 157 17.95 -0.37 -6.26
N ARG A 158 17.45 0.06 -5.12
CA ARG A 158 17.73 1.40 -4.59
C ARG A 158 19.19 1.48 -4.10
N PRO A 159 19.86 2.62 -4.28
CA PRO A 159 19.36 3.89 -4.82
C PRO A 159 19.47 4.02 -6.35
N TYR A 160 20.01 3.04 -7.05
CA TYR A 160 20.40 3.13 -8.46
C TYR A 160 19.20 3.38 -9.38
N ILE A 161 18.15 2.56 -9.25
CA ILE A 161 16.94 2.67 -10.06
C ILE A 161 16.18 3.99 -9.81
N ASP A 162 16.30 4.59 -8.62
CA ASP A 162 15.65 5.85 -8.27
C ASP A 162 16.22 7.05 -9.05
N ASN A 163 17.45 6.92 -9.61
CA ASN A 163 18.09 7.94 -10.42
C ASN A 163 17.70 7.86 -11.91
N VAL A 164 17.01 6.80 -12.32
CA VAL A 164 16.58 6.62 -13.71
C VAL A 164 15.25 7.34 -13.92
N THR A 165 15.25 8.30 -14.85
CA THR A 165 14.04 9.00 -15.30
C THR A 165 13.61 8.48 -16.67
N VAL A 166 12.31 8.53 -16.95
CA VAL A 166 11.76 8.16 -18.25
C VAL A 166 10.97 9.30 -18.87
N VAL A 167 10.86 9.35 -20.18
CA VAL A 167 10.13 10.40 -20.88
C VAL A 167 8.63 10.10 -20.87
N CYS A 168 7.84 11.03 -20.41
CA CYS A 168 6.39 10.91 -20.41
C CYS A 168 5.83 10.91 -21.85
N PRO A 169 5.16 9.86 -22.29
CA PRO A 169 4.61 9.82 -23.64
C PRO A 169 3.44 10.81 -23.86
N LYS A 170 2.84 11.32 -22.76
CA LYS A 170 1.72 12.26 -22.83
C LYS A 170 2.16 13.72 -22.94
N CYS A 171 3.22 14.13 -22.27
CA CYS A 171 3.61 15.54 -22.21
C CYS A 171 5.09 15.80 -22.50
N GLY A 172 5.91 14.77 -22.71
CA GLY A 172 7.34 14.88 -23.01
C GLY A 172 8.24 15.24 -21.82
N LYS A 173 7.67 15.47 -20.62
CA LYS A 173 8.46 15.75 -19.41
C LYS A 173 9.07 14.47 -18.82
N GLU A 174 10.06 14.65 -17.95
CA GLU A 174 10.62 13.55 -17.17
C GLU A 174 9.62 13.02 -16.14
N MET A 175 9.55 11.70 -16.03
CA MET A 175 8.83 10.96 -15.00
C MET A 175 9.85 10.40 -14.01
N LYS A 176 9.47 10.34 -12.74
CA LYS A 176 10.26 9.74 -11.68
C LYS A 176 9.59 8.49 -11.14
N ARG A 177 10.42 7.52 -10.72
CA ARG A 177 9.92 6.32 -10.06
C ARG A 177 9.28 6.66 -8.71
N VAL A 178 8.19 6.00 -8.38
CA VAL A 178 7.57 6.09 -7.05
C VAL A 178 8.51 5.51 -5.98
N PRO A 179 8.61 6.09 -4.77
CA PRO A 179 9.65 5.72 -3.81
C PRO A 179 9.41 4.36 -3.11
N GLU A 180 8.21 3.80 -3.26
CA GLU A 180 7.83 2.57 -2.57
C GLU A 180 8.56 1.34 -3.11
N VAL A 181 8.55 0.29 -2.28
CA VAL A 181 8.96 -1.07 -2.65
C VAL A 181 7.75 -2.01 -2.60
N ILE A 182 7.85 -3.14 -3.28
CA ILE A 182 6.80 -4.16 -3.32
C ILE A 182 6.75 -4.92 -1.99
N ASP A 183 5.58 -5.40 -1.62
CA ASP A 183 5.39 -6.34 -0.52
C ASP A 183 6.16 -7.64 -0.79
N CYS A 184 6.93 -8.11 0.19
CA CYS A 184 7.72 -9.35 0.08
C CYS A 184 6.88 -10.60 -0.22
N TRP A 185 5.59 -10.60 0.11
CA TRP A 185 4.67 -11.68 -0.28
C TRP A 185 4.42 -11.73 -1.78
N PHE A 186 4.54 -10.61 -2.47
CA PHE A 186 4.51 -10.58 -3.93
C PHE A 186 5.75 -11.26 -4.52
N ASP A 187 6.94 -10.93 -4.01
CA ASP A 187 8.19 -11.56 -4.45
C ASP A 187 8.11 -13.08 -4.27
N SER A 188 7.65 -13.53 -3.11
CA SER A 188 7.43 -14.94 -2.83
C SER A 188 6.41 -15.60 -3.77
N GLY A 189 5.27 -14.94 -4.00
CA GLY A 189 4.21 -15.43 -4.87
C GLY A 189 4.57 -15.42 -6.36
N ALA A 190 5.49 -14.55 -6.76
CA ALA A 190 5.97 -14.46 -8.14
C ALA A 190 6.99 -15.54 -8.51
N MET A 191 7.61 -16.22 -7.54
CA MET A 191 8.69 -17.20 -7.78
C MET A 191 8.38 -18.30 -8.80
N PRO A 192 7.16 -18.87 -8.91
CA PRO A 192 6.85 -19.85 -9.94
C PRO A 192 7.10 -19.35 -11.37
N PHE A 193 7.06 -18.04 -11.59
CA PHE A 193 7.35 -17.38 -12.87
C PHE A 193 8.74 -16.73 -12.88
N ALA A 194 9.08 -16.01 -11.85
CA ALA A 194 10.31 -15.22 -11.76
C ALA A 194 11.58 -16.08 -11.85
N GLN A 195 11.57 -17.30 -11.31
CA GLN A 195 12.70 -18.24 -11.43
C GLN A 195 13.04 -18.62 -12.87
N HIS A 196 12.12 -18.44 -13.80
CA HIS A 196 12.31 -18.71 -15.23
C HIS A 196 12.60 -17.45 -16.03
N HIS A 197 12.80 -16.31 -15.36
CA HIS A 197 12.99 -15.00 -15.99
C HIS A 197 11.85 -14.64 -16.97
N TYR A 198 10.61 -14.84 -16.52
CA TYR A 198 9.44 -14.47 -17.33
C TYR A 198 9.40 -12.93 -17.61
N PRO A 199 9.00 -12.49 -18.81
CA PRO A 199 8.66 -13.29 -20.01
C PRO A 199 9.90 -13.88 -20.66
N PHE A 200 9.83 -15.16 -21.03
CA PHE A 200 10.91 -15.91 -21.69
C PHE A 200 10.59 -16.19 -23.14
#